data_ce9da5f72c45f6c35c3b64ab67899325
#
_entry.id   ce9da5f72c45f6c35c3b64ab67899325
#
_cell.length_a   1.000
_cell.length_b   1.000
_cell.length_c   1.000
_cell.angle_alpha   90.00
_cell.angle_beta   90.00
_cell.angle_gamma   90.00
#
_symmetry.space_group_name_H-M   'P 1'
#
loop_
_entity.id
_entity.type
_entity.pdbx_description
1 polymer ?
#
loop_
_entity_poly.entity_id
_entity_poly.type
_entity_poly.pdbx_seq_one_letter_code
_entity_poly.pdbx_strand_id
1 'polypeptide(L)'
;MGAGPTGLSCAYFLAQMGYPVTVFEALPIGGGMLSVAIPDFRLPLEVIEKEIDYIAKCGVDIKYDTPINVNFTVEDIRDSGFEAVFIAAGAQRSQNIGIPGELEDIEGFYYGLRFLRDVKIGKPVKIGRSVAIIGGGNVALDSSRTALRLGADEVSIFYRRSREEMPVTEVEYDEALAEGIRVNFLVSPTRIANDDWKVAGLQCVHMKLGEPDASGRRRPIPIPGSEFFAPANTVIAAVGQAPDLSFLPPGSALERTRWERLAVDSNRLATNVPGVFAGGDFVSGPGMVIEAIAAGRRGAIAIDKYLQGDTSRVEMYDLKPSVIEEEVTREEEESWEPQFRPETPYLPLQERTGSFKEIELSFSEEKARQEAKRCLRCDLEK
;
A
#
# COMPACT_ATOMS: atom_id res chain seq x y z
N MET A 1 -5.82 7.98 15.21
CA MET A 1 -6.18 6.54 15.20
C MET A 1 -5.46 5.87 14.04
N GLY A 2 -4.60 4.88 14.33
CA GLY A 2 -3.73 4.17 13.38
C GLY A 2 -2.34 4.78 13.26
N ALA A 3 -1.31 3.95 13.51
CA ALA A 3 0.11 4.31 13.38
C ALA A 3 0.68 3.89 12.00
N GLY A 4 -0.13 3.95 10.94
CA GLY A 4 0.33 3.85 9.56
C GLY A 4 0.92 5.17 9.06
N PRO A 5 1.44 5.22 7.80
CA PRO A 5 2.08 6.42 7.25
C PRO A 5 1.24 7.69 7.36
N THR A 6 -0.07 7.60 7.14
CA THR A 6 -0.98 8.74 7.23
C THR A 6 -1.10 9.26 8.67
N GLY A 7 -1.31 8.37 9.65
CA GLY A 7 -1.48 8.75 11.05
C GLY A 7 -0.17 9.28 11.65
N LEU A 8 0.94 8.61 11.38
CA LEU A 8 2.27 9.04 11.86
C LEU A 8 2.69 10.38 11.25
N SER A 9 2.43 10.60 9.96
CA SER A 9 2.70 11.89 9.31
C SER A 9 1.84 13.00 9.92
N CYS A 10 0.55 12.77 10.15
CA CYS A 10 -0.32 13.73 10.81
C CYS A 10 0.19 14.05 12.22
N ALA A 11 0.55 13.03 13.00
CA ALA A 11 1.08 13.19 14.35
C ALA A 11 2.37 13.98 14.38
N TYR A 12 3.31 13.68 13.47
CA TYR A 12 4.57 14.40 13.35
C TYR A 12 4.35 15.90 13.10
N PHE A 13 3.53 16.26 12.11
CA PHE A 13 3.30 17.66 11.77
C PHE A 13 2.54 18.41 12.89
N LEU A 14 1.58 17.77 13.55
CA LEU A 14 0.90 18.38 14.72
C LEU A 14 1.87 18.61 15.89
N ALA A 15 2.75 17.64 16.18
CA ALA A 15 3.77 17.80 17.20
C ALA A 15 4.74 18.95 16.86
N GLN A 16 5.15 19.11 15.58
CA GLN A 16 5.95 20.24 15.11
C GLN A 16 5.24 21.60 15.27
N MET A 17 3.90 21.62 15.23
CA MET A 17 3.08 22.81 15.48
C MET A 17 2.87 23.09 16.98
N GLY A 18 3.37 22.20 17.86
CA GLY A 18 3.33 22.35 19.32
C GLY A 18 2.12 21.71 19.99
N TYR A 19 1.32 20.94 19.27
CA TYR A 19 0.17 20.23 19.86
C TYR A 19 0.60 18.96 20.61
N PRO A 20 -0.01 18.62 21.75
CA PRO A 20 0.15 17.29 22.35
C PRO A 20 -0.59 16.26 21.50
N VAL A 21 0.09 15.21 21.08
CA VAL A 21 -0.45 14.20 20.19
C VAL A 21 -0.34 12.81 20.78
N THR A 22 -1.47 12.07 20.78
CA THR A 22 -1.51 10.65 21.10
C THR A 22 -1.98 9.86 19.88
N VAL A 23 -1.24 8.82 19.52
CA VAL A 23 -1.59 7.86 18.45
C VAL A 23 -2.05 6.55 19.07
N PHE A 24 -3.27 6.12 18.78
CA PHE A 24 -3.80 4.81 19.18
C PHE A 24 -3.60 3.83 18.03
N GLU A 25 -2.85 2.75 18.26
CA GLU A 25 -2.58 1.70 17.30
C GLU A 25 -3.11 0.36 17.80
N ALA A 26 -3.84 -0.35 16.93
CA ALA A 26 -4.45 -1.63 17.29
C ALA A 26 -3.45 -2.78 17.39
N LEU A 27 -2.33 -2.68 16.66
CA LEU A 27 -1.27 -3.70 16.63
C LEU A 27 -0.18 -3.40 17.66
N PRO A 28 0.64 -4.40 18.02
CA PRO A 28 1.80 -4.20 18.90
C PRO A 28 2.97 -3.46 18.21
N ILE A 29 2.84 -3.12 16.94
CA ILE A 29 3.85 -2.45 16.13
C ILE A 29 3.22 -1.33 15.31
N GLY A 30 3.95 -0.24 15.11
CA GLY A 30 3.58 0.86 14.21
C GLY A 30 3.99 0.60 12.76
N GLY A 31 3.67 1.54 11.87
CA GLY A 31 4.01 1.51 10.44
C GLY A 31 2.86 1.03 9.54
N GLY A 32 1.80 0.45 10.12
CA GLY A 32 0.67 -0.05 9.35
C GLY A 32 1.10 -1.04 8.26
N MET A 33 0.62 -0.87 7.01
CA MET A 33 0.95 -1.77 5.90
C MET A 33 2.44 -1.87 5.59
N LEU A 34 3.24 -0.84 5.90
CA LEU A 34 4.69 -0.90 5.74
C LEU A 34 5.29 -2.02 6.60
N SER A 35 4.82 -2.16 7.84
CA SER A 35 5.35 -3.12 8.81
C SER A 35 4.69 -4.49 8.74
N VAL A 36 3.46 -4.61 8.19
CA VAL A 36 2.72 -5.87 8.24
C VAL A 36 2.43 -6.50 6.88
N ALA A 37 2.62 -5.77 5.76
CA ALA A 37 2.29 -6.31 4.44
C ALA A 37 3.45 -6.19 3.44
N ILE A 38 4.23 -5.11 3.46
CA ILE A 38 5.41 -5.00 2.59
C ILE A 38 6.49 -5.96 3.10
N PRO A 39 6.98 -6.90 2.26
CA PRO A 39 8.00 -7.86 2.67
C PRO A 39 9.35 -7.21 3.04
N ASP A 40 10.10 -7.83 3.95
CA ASP A 40 11.41 -7.33 4.40
C ASP A 40 12.43 -7.19 3.27
N PHE A 41 12.33 -8.02 2.24
CA PHE A 41 13.20 -7.94 1.07
C PHE A 41 12.97 -6.67 0.21
N ARG A 42 11.87 -5.94 0.43
CA ARG A 42 11.59 -4.63 -0.19
C ARG A 42 11.79 -3.47 0.78
N LEU A 43 11.35 -3.65 2.01
CA LEU A 43 11.44 -2.63 3.05
C LEU A 43 11.72 -3.28 4.41
N PRO A 44 12.97 -3.28 4.87
CA PRO A 44 13.35 -3.83 6.16
C PRO A 44 12.60 -3.15 7.31
N LEU A 45 12.12 -3.96 8.26
CA LEU A 45 11.34 -3.46 9.41
C LEU A 45 12.13 -2.43 10.23
N GLU A 46 13.44 -2.63 10.39
CA GLU A 46 14.32 -1.73 11.16
C GLU A 46 14.37 -0.29 10.60
N VAL A 47 14.14 -0.10 9.30
CA VAL A 47 14.05 1.23 8.68
C VAL A 47 12.79 1.93 9.18
N ILE A 48 11.67 1.20 9.18
CA ILE A 48 10.38 1.73 9.63
C ILE A 48 10.42 2.06 11.13
N GLU A 49 11.00 1.18 11.93
CA GLU A 49 11.14 1.37 13.39
C GLU A 49 11.94 2.63 13.71
N LYS A 50 13.04 2.90 12.98
CA LYS A 50 13.84 4.12 13.15
C LYS A 50 13.04 5.40 12.89
N GLU A 51 12.21 5.39 11.84
CA GLU A 51 11.34 6.53 11.51
C GLU A 51 10.26 6.74 12.58
N ILE A 52 9.66 5.65 13.08
CA ILE A 52 8.66 5.72 14.15
C ILE A 52 9.29 6.25 15.44
N ASP A 53 10.47 5.76 15.80
CA ASP A 53 11.22 6.22 16.96
C ASP A 53 11.57 7.72 16.85
N TYR A 54 11.93 8.17 15.66
CA TYR A 54 12.16 9.59 15.41
C TYR A 54 10.90 10.42 15.66
N ILE A 55 9.73 9.98 15.14
CA ILE A 55 8.45 10.65 15.37
C ILE A 55 8.08 10.68 16.86
N ALA A 56 8.26 9.56 17.56
CA ALA A 56 8.01 9.49 19.01
C ALA A 56 8.90 10.48 19.79
N LYS A 57 10.17 10.60 19.42
CA LYS A 57 11.11 11.58 20.01
C LYS A 57 10.72 13.03 19.75
N CYS A 58 9.91 13.32 18.74
CA CYS A 58 9.32 14.64 18.52
C CYS A 58 8.18 14.98 19.49
N GLY A 59 7.87 14.11 20.45
CA GLY A 59 6.85 14.34 21.49
C GLY A 59 5.50 13.66 21.19
N VAL A 60 5.45 12.72 20.25
CA VAL A 60 4.25 11.93 19.95
C VAL A 60 4.17 10.73 20.90
N ASP A 61 3.06 10.60 21.66
CA ASP A 61 2.76 9.44 22.50
C ASP A 61 2.07 8.36 21.64
N ILE A 62 2.71 7.20 21.46
CA ILE A 62 2.14 6.09 20.67
C ILE A 62 1.71 4.98 21.61
N LYS A 63 0.41 4.68 21.61
CA LYS A 63 -0.20 3.61 22.41
C LYS A 63 -0.51 2.43 21.51
N TYR A 64 0.32 1.40 21.60
CA TYR A 64 0.15 0.12 20.93
C TYR A 64 -0.92 -0.74 21.63
N ASP A 65 -1.33 -1.83 20.98
CA ASP A 65 -2.34 -2.77 21.50
C ASP A 65 -3.62 -2.07 22.00
N THR A 66 -3.96 -0.96 21.37
CA THR A 66 -5.10 -0.14 21.76
C THR A 66 -6.09 -0.02 20.57
N PRO A 67 -6.83 -1.09 20.26
CA PRO A 67 -7.78 -1.11 19.17
C PRO A 67 -8.98 -0.22 19.50
N ILE A 68 -9.31 0.69 18.59
CA ILE A 68 -10.58 1.39 18.62
C ILE A 68 -11.67 0.43 18.10
N ASN A 69 -12.72 0.24 18.87
CA ASN A 69 -13.78 -0.73 18.59
C ASN A 69 -15.07 -0.32 19.32
N VAL A 70 -16.05 -1.23 19.39
CA VAL A 70 -17.34 -0.97 20.08
C VAL A 70 -17.23 -0.77 21.59
N ASN A 71 -16.12 -1.13 22.22
CA ASN A 71 -15.86 -0.96 23.65
C ASN A 71 -14.98 0.26 23.98
N PHE A 72 -14.27 0.79 22.99
CA PHE A 72 -13.50 2.02 23.06
C PHE A 72 -13.65 2.74 21.71
N THR A 73 -14.55 3.70 21.67
CA THR A 73 -15.06 4.34 20.47
C THR A 73 -14.36 5.66 20.16
N VAL A 74 -14.67 6.26 19.01
CA VAL A 74 -14.23 7.63 18.67
C VAL A 74 -14.82 8.64 19.64
N GLU A 75 -16.07 8.41 20.08
CA GLU A 75 -16.76 9.23 21.07
C GLU A 75 -16.04 9.18 22.43
N ASP A 76 -15.62 8.00 22.89
CA ASP A 76 -14.86 7.85 24.15
C ASP A 76 -13.52 8.61 24.11
N ILE A 77 -12.84 8.63 22.95
CA ILE A 77 -11.63 9.42 22.77
C ILE A 77 -11.94 10.91 22.96
N ARG A 78 -12.99 11.42 22.34
CA ARG A 78 -13.40 12.82 22.47
C ARG A 78 -13.81 13.17 23.91
N ASP A 79 -14.56 12.31 24.55
CA ASP A 79 -15.00 12.48 25.96
C ASP A 79 -13.82 12.42 26.92
N SER A 80 -12.69 11.82 26.52
CA SER A 80 -11.43 11.83 27.28
C SER A 80 -10.65 13.16 27.17
N GLY A 81 -11.20 14.17 26.50
CA GLY A 81 -10.66 15.53 26.43
C GLY A 81 -9.82 15.83 25.19
N PHE A 82 -9.82 14.95 24.17
CA PHE A 82 -9.21 15.27 22.88
C PHE A 82 -10.11 16.21 22.07
N GLU A 83 -9.59 17.35 21.67
CA GLU A 83 -10.31 18.38 20.90
C GLU A 83 -10.46 18.02 19.41
N ALA A 84 -9.56 17.18 18.89
CA ALA A 84 -9.63 16.67 17.51
C ALA A 84 -9.19 15.21 17.43
N VAL A 85 -9.83 14.46 16.53
CA VAL A 85 -9.51 13.05 16.23
C VAL A 85 -9.27 12.88 14.73
N PHE A 86 -8.14 12.28 14.35
CA PHE A 86 -7.83 11.93 12.97
C PHE A 86 -7.87 10.42 12.76
N ILE A 87 -8.77 9.94 11.89
CA ILE A 87 -8.95 8.53 11.58
C ILE A 87 -8.08 8.17 10.37
N ALA A 88 -7.06 7.36 10.58
CA ALA A 88 -6.09 6.90 9.57
C ALA A 88 -5.93 5.37 9.61
N ALA A 89 -7.07 4.65 9.66
CA ALA A 89 -7.11 3.20 9.87
C ALA A 89 -6.69 2.38 8.63
N GLY A 90 -6.44 3.03 7.48
CA GLY A 90 -6.00 2.37 6.24
C GLY A 90 -7.06 1.49 5.59
N ALA A 91 -6.64 0.62 4.65
CA ALA A 91 -7.49 -0.34 3.94
C ALA A 91 -7.07 -1.77 4.31
N GLN A 92 -7.53 -2.25 5.46
CA GLN A 92 -7.06 -3.49 6.09
C GLN A 92 -7.78 -4.76 5.61
N ARG A 93 -8.93 -4.62 4.94
CA ARG A 93 -9.75 -5.75 4.50
C ARG A 93 -9.44 -6.13 3.06
N SER A 94 -9.12 -7.40 2.81
CA SER A 94 -9.04 -7.93 1.45
C SER A 94 -10.42 -7.93 0.80
N GLN A 95 -10.47 -7.65 -0.50
CA GLN A 95 -11.68 -7.82 -1.30
C GLN A 95 -11.83 -9.26 -1.74
N ASN A 96 -13.08 -9.74 -1.73
CA ASN A 96 -13.43 -11.05 -2.26
C ASN A 96 -13.39 -11.04 -3.80
N ILE A 97 -13.04 -12.18 -4.39
CA ILE A 97 -13.11 -12.38 -5.84
C ILE A 97 -14.57 -12.52 -6.27
N GLY A 98 -15.38 -13.16 -5.42
CA GLY A 98 -16.79 -13.44 -5.66
C GLY A 98 -17.03 -14.65 -6.58
N ILE A 99 -16.18 -15.68 -6.52
CA ILE A 99 -16.28 -16.88 -7.32
C ILE A 99 -16.56 -18.12 -6.46
N PRO A 100 -17.22 -19.16 -7.02
CA PRO A 100 -17.40 -20.41 -6.30
C PRO A 100 -16.08 -21.03 -5.82
N GLY A 101 -16.09 -21.57 -4.61
CA GLY A 101 -14.92 -22.18 -3.99
C GLY A 101 -14.01 -21.19 -3.24
N GLU A 102 -14.37 -19.91 -3.20
CA GLU A 102 -13.72 -18.90 -2.36
C GLU A 102 -14.22 -19.05 -0.92
N LEU A 103 -13.56 -19.91 -0.13
CA LEU A 103 -13.88 -20.16 1.27
C LEU A 103 -12.60 -20.07 2.09
N GLU A 104 -12.61 -19.26 3.16
CA GLU A 104 -11.42 -19.02 4.00
C GLU A 104 -10.87 -20.26 4.69
N ASP A 105 -11.71 -21.28 4.91
CA ASP A 105 -11.35 -22.51 5.63
C ASP A 105 -10.79 -23.61 4.71
N ILE A 106 -10.68 -23.39 3.40
CA ILE A 106 -10.06 -24.34 2.50
C ILE A 106 -8.53 -24.34 2.68
N GLU A 107 -7.94 -25.49 2.93
CA GLU A 107 -6.49 -25.64 3.02
C GLU A 107 -5.84 -25.22 1.68
N GLY A 108 -4.89 -24.29 1.74
CA GLY A 108 -4.20 -23.75 0.57
C GLY A 108 -4.85 -22.50 -0.05
N PHE A 109 -5.93 -21.97 0.51
CA PHE A 109 -6.47 -20.67 0.07
C PHE A 109 -6.11 -19.54 1.06
N TYR A 110 -5.66 -18.41 0.53
CA TYR A 110 -5.30 -17.22 1.30
C TYR A 110 -5.76 -15.94 0.59
N TYR A 111 -6.12 -14.95 1.39
CA TYR A 111 -6.13 -13.56 0.91
C TYR A 111 -4.73 -12.95 1.01
N GLY A 112 -4.31 -12.23 -0.02
CA GLY A 112 -2.94 -11.74 -0.17
C GLY A 112 -2.43 -10.91 1.02
N LEU A 113 -3.24 -9.97 1.53
CA LEU A 113 -2.84 -9.19 2.71
C LEU A 113 -2.65 -10.05 3.95
N ARG A 114 -3.58 -11.00 4.20
CA ARG A 114 -3.48 -11.91 5.33
C ARG A 114 -2.27 -12.82 5.20
N PHE A 115 -2.02 -13.33 4.00
CA PHE A 115 -0.84 -14.13 3.69
C PHE A 115 0.45 -13.38 4.01
N LEU A 116 0.63 -12.17 3.46
CA LEU A 116 1.82 -11.35 3.69
C LEU A 116 1.99 -10.99 5.16
N ARG A 117 0.91 -10.59 5.82
CA ARG A 117 0.91 -10.28 7.25
C ARG A 117 1.31 -11.48 8.09
N ASP A 118 0.71 -12.65 7.87
CA ASP A 118 1.00 -13.85 8.67
C ASP A 118 2.46 -14.27 8.51
N VAL A 119 3.04 -14.16 7.28
CA VAL A 119 4.47 -14.38 7.04
C VAL A 119 5.32 -13.35 7.78
N LYS A 120 4.98 -12.06 7.65
CA LYS A 120 5.75 -10.96 8.24
C LYS A 120 5.83 -11.02 9.77
N ILE A 121 4.75 -11.44 10.44
CA ILE A 121 4.71 -11.59 11.90
C ILE A 121 5.14 -12.97 12.39
N GLY A 122 5.71 -13.80 11.50
CA GLY A 122 6.27 -15.10 11.84
C GLY A 122 5.25 -16.20 12.15
N LYS A 123 3.98 -16.04 11.75
CA LYS A 123 2.99 -17.11 11.87
C LYS A 123 3.29 -18.22 10.87
N PRO A 124 3.05 -19.48 11.24
CA PRO A 124 3.20 -20.59 10.31
C PRO A 124 2.23 -20.46 9.13
N VAL A 125 2.76 -20.34 7.92
CA VAL A 125 1.99 -20.36 6.67
C VAL A 125 2.40 -21.59 5.88
N LYS A 126 1.41 -22.40 5.49
CA LYS A 126 1.63 -23.61 4.70
C LYS A 126 1.28 -23.34 3.25
N ILE A 127 2.25 -23.42 2.37
CA ILE A 127 2.02 -23.36 0.93
C ILE A 127 2.41 -24.67 0.27
N GLY A 128 1.78 -24.95 -0.87
CA GLY A 128 2.17 -26.08 -1.72
C GLY A 128 3.30 -25.71 -2.69
N ARG A 129 3.73 -26.68 -3.48
CA ARG A 129 4.82 -26.48 -4.45
C ARG A 129 4.41 -25.62 -5.66
N SER A 130 3.11 -25.64 -6.02
CA SER A 130 2.53 -24.84 -7.11
C SER A 130 1.55 -23.83 -6.54
N VAL A 131 1.84 -22.54 -6.76
CA VAL A 131 1.09 -21.40 -6.21
C VAL A 131 0.48 -20.56 -7.33
N ALA A 132 -0.82 -20.36 -7.29
CA ALA A 132 -1.56 -19.48 -8.18
C ALA A 132 -1.96 -18.18 -7.47
N ILE A 133 -1.52 -17.05 -7.99
CA ILE A 133 -1.85 -15.72 -7.47
C ILE A 133 -2.92 -15.09 -8.37
N ILE A 134 -4.00 -14.60 -7.79
CA ILE A 134 -5.07 -13.91 -8.53
C ILE A 134 -4.96 -12.41 -8.29
N GLY A 135 -4.61 -11.65 -9.32
CA GLY A 135 -4.44 -10.20 -9.25
C GLY A 135 -3.25 -9.70 -10.03
N GLY A 136 -3.01 -8.39 -10.05
CA GLY A 136 -1.93 -7.79 -10.83
C GLY A 136 -1.38 -6.50 -10.20
N GLY A 137 -1.63 -6.25 -8.91
CA GLY A 137 -1.06 -5.13 -8.16
C GLY A 137 0.12 -5.56 -7.30
N ASN A 138 0.66 -4.62 -6.51
CA ASN A 138 1.82 -4.86 -5.65
C ASN A 138 1.61 -6.02 -4.67
N VAL A 139 0.40 -6.18 -4.10
CA VAL A 139 0.08 -7.32 -3.23
C VAL A 139 0.25 -8.65 -3.96
N ALA A 140 -0.08 -8.72 -5.27
CA ALA A 140 0.10 -9.93 -6.07
C ALA A 140 1.59 -10.23 -6.31
N LEU A 141 2.39 -9.22 -6.66
CA LEU A 141 3.85 -9.37 -6.81
C LEU A 141 4.51 -9.75 -5.49
N ASP A 142 4.19 -9.05 -4.41
CA ASP A 142 4.75 -9.32 -3.10
C ASP A 142 4.38 -10.73 -2.60
N SER A 143 3.13 -11.15 -2.81
CA SER A 143 2.69 -12.50 -2.47
C SER A 143 3.41 -13.58 -3.29
N SER A 144 3.61 -13.33 -4.59
CA SER A 144 4.29 -14.28 -5.47
C SER A 144 5.77 -14.45 -5.10
N ARG A 145 6.47 -13.33 -4.87
CA ARG A 145 7.89 -13.34 -4.47
C ARG A 145 8.07 -13.92 -3.06
N THR A 146 7.12 -13.68 -2.16
CA THR A 146 7.08 -14.30 -0.82
C THR A 146 6.86 -15.80 -0.90
N ALA A 147 5.96 -16.27 -1.78
CA ALA A 147 5.72 -17.69 -1.96
C ALA A 147 6.96 -18.45 -2.44
N LEU A 148 7.75 -17.87 -3.37
CA LEU A 148 9.05 -18.45 -3.77
C LEU A 148 9.99 -18.60 -2.57
N ARG A 149 10.08 -17.57 -1.71
CA ARG A 149 10.93 -17.59 -0.52
C ARG A 149 10.49 -18.60 0.55
N LEU A 150 9.21 -18.94 0.55
CA LEU A 150 8.67 -20.01 1.40
C LEU A 150 8.84 -21.41 0.80
N GLY A 151 9.47 -21.54 -0.39
CA GLY A 151 9.82 -22.82 -1.01
C GLY A 151 8.82 -23.32 -2.06
N ALA A 152 8.00 -22.46 -2.65
CA ALA A 152 7.22 -22.84 -3.83
C ALA A 152 8.16 -23.07 -5.02
N ASP A 153 7.91 -24.16 -5.79
CA ASP A 153 8.69 -24.47 -7.01
C ASP A 153 8.18 -23.69 -8.22
N GLU A 154 6.86 -23.49 -8.29
CA GLU A 154 6.20 -22.80 -9.38
C GLU A 154 5.23 -21.76 -8.85
N VAL A 155 5.39 -20.52 -9.28
CA VAL A 155 4.48 -19.43 -8.93
C VAL A 155 3.98 -18.76 -10.20
N SER A 156 2.65 -18.68 -10.34
CA SER A 156 1.99 -18.09 -11.50
C SER A 156 0.97 -17.04 -11.07
N ILE A 157 1.06 -15.86 -11.65
CA ILE A 157 0.08 -14.77 -11.51
C ILE A 157 -0.96 -14.90 -12.62
N PHE A 158 -2.25 -14.80 -12.28
CA PHE A 158 -3.38 -14.76 -13.18
C PHE A 158 -4.00 -13.37 -13.16
N TYR A 159 -3.83 -12.62 -14.26
CA TYR A 159 -4.28 -11.25 -14.36
C TYR A 159 -5.27 -11.06 -15.51
N ARG A 160 -6.45 -10.53 -15.20
CA ARG A 160 -7.57 -10.39 -16.14
C ARG A 160 -7.40 -9.34 -17.23
N ARG A 161 -6.34 -8.52 -17.16
CA ARG A 161 -6.01 -7.48 -18.16
C ARG A 161 -4.63 -7.76 -18.77
N SER A 162 -4.13 -6.84 -19.60
CA SER A 162 -2.78 -6.93 -20.19
C SER A 162 -1.72 -6.27 -19.28
N ARG A 163 -0.46 -6.32 -19.74
CA ARG A 163 0.67 -5.67 -19.02
C ARG A 163 0.46 -4.17 -18.86
N GLU A 164 -0.10 -3.50 -19.88
CA GLU A 164 -0.33 -2.05 -19.89
C GLU A 164 -1.28 -1.58 -18.78
N GLU A 165 -2.25 -2.40 -18.39
CA GLU A 165 -3.19 -2.09 -17.32
C GLU A 165 -2.71 -2.58 -15.93
N MET A 166 -1.55 -3.23 -15.86
CA MET A 166 -1.00 -3.74 -14.60
C MET A 166 -0.41 -2.57 -13.78
N PRO A 167 -0.94 -2.28 -12.57
CA PRO A 167 -0.57 -1.10 -11.80
C PRO A 167 0.70 -1.32 -10.96
N VAL A 168 1.78 -1.77 -11.61
CA VAL A 168 3.10 -1.99 -10.99
C VAL A 168 4.16 -1.37 -11.89
N THR A 169 5.28 -0.96 -11.32
CA THR A 169 6.39 -0.40 -12.08
C THR A 169 7.04 -1.46 -12.97
N GLU A 170 7.75 -1.02 -14.01
CA GLU A 170 8.50 -1.96 -14.86
C GLU A 170 9.59 -2.68 -14.07
N VAL A 171 10.28 -1.97 -13.20
CA VAL A 171 11.34 -2.52 -12.35
C VAL A 171 10.81 -3.65 -11.47
N GLU A 172 9.69 -3.43 -10.77
CA GLU A 172 9.08 -4.46 -9.90
C GLU A 172 8.61 -5.68 -10.71
N TYR A 173 8.08 -5.45 -11.90
CA TYR A 173 7.66 -6.51 -12.81
C TYR A 173 8.84 -7.33 -13.31
N ASP A 174 9.88 -6.68 -13.81
CA ASP A 174 11.09 -7.34 -14.35
C ASP A 174 11.83 -8.14 -13.26
N GLU A 175 11.90 -7.62 -12.05
CA GLU A 175 12.43 -8.34 -10.90
C GLU A 175 11.65 -9.61 -10.58
N ALA A 176 10.32 -9.56 -10.63
CA ALA A 176 9.48 -10.72 -10.40
C ALA A 176 9.71 -11.79 -11.49
N LEU A 177 9.82 -11.39 -12.76
CA LEU A 177 10.15 -12.31 -13.85
C LEU A 177 11.55 -12.91 -13.69
N ALA A 178 12.52 -12.10 -13.30
CA ALA A 178 13.90 -12.57 -13.06
C ALA A 178 13.96 -13.62 -11.93
N GLU A 179 13.10 -13.50 -10.91
CA GLU A 179 12.96 -14.51 -9.86
C GLU A 179 12.21 -15.78 -10.29
N GLY A 180 11.70 -15.84 -11.54
CA GLY A 180 11.05 -17.04 -12.11
C GLY A 180 9.53 -17.04 -12.00
N ILE A 181 8.90 -15.94 -11.60
CA ILE A 181 7.43 -15.82 -11.55
C ILE A 181 6.88 -15.76 -12.98
N ARG A 182 5.84 -16.54 -13.25
CA ARG A 182 5.12 -16.52 -14.52
C ARG A 182 3.90 -15.62 -14.43
N VAL A 183 3.62 -14.84 -15.47
CA VAL A 183 2.42 -13.98 -15.51
C VAL A 183 1.53 -14.39 -16.67
N ASN A 184 0.31 -14.81 -16.36
CA ASN A 184 -0.72 -15.17 -17.33
C ASN A 184 -1.67 -13.97 -17.50
N PHE A 185 -1.46 -13.20 -18.54
CA PHE A 185 -2.31 -12.07 -18.89
C PHE A 185 -3.60 -12.52 -19.58
N LEU A 186 -4.62 -11.67 -19.50
CA LEU A 186 -5.92 -11.90 -20.10
C LEU A 186 -6.53 -13.23 -19.66
N VAL A 187 -6.39 -13.55 -18.38
CA VAL A 187 -6.96 -14.75 -17.74
C VAL A 187 -7.68 -14.34 -16.47
N SER A 188 -8.91 -14.81 -16.31
CA SER A 188 -9.69 -14.63 -15.08
C SER A 188 -10.12 -15.97 -14.52
N PRO A 189 -9.94 -16.23 -13.22
CA PRO A 189 -10.52 -17.41 -12.61
C PRO A 189 -12.05 -17.28 -12.53
N THR A 190 -12.74 -18.39 -12.70
CA THR A 190 -14.19 -18.52 -12.58
C THR A 190 -14.61 -19.40 -11.40
N ARG A 191 -13.68 -20.19 -10.89
CA ARG A 191 -13.88 -21.05 -9.72
C ARG A 191 -12.55 -21.46 -9.10
N ILE A 192 -12.50 -21.57 -7.78
CA ILE A 192 -11.43 -22.26 -7.06
C ILE A 192 -11.87 -23.73 -6.92
N ALA A 193 -11.13 -24.61 -7.59
CA ALA A 193 -11.38 -26.05 -7.50
C ALA A 193 -10.73 -26.59 -6.21
N ASN A 194 -11.43 -27.45 -5.52
CA ASN A 194 -10.93 -28.14 -4.34
C ASN A 194 -11.26 -29.63 -4.40
N ASP A 195 -10.45 -30.42 -3.73
CA ASP A 195 -10.65 -31.84 -3.48
C ASP A 195 -10.42 -32.08 -1.99
N ASP A 196 -11.40 -32.69 -1.31
CA ASP A 196 -11.37 -32.97 0.12
C ASP A 196 -10.90 -31.75 0.97
N TRP A 197 -11.56 -30.59 0.77
CA TRP A 197 -11.24 -29.33 1.48
C TRP A 197 -9.82 -28.78 1.26
N LYS A 198 -9.15 -29.18 0.16
CA LYS A 198 -7.84 -28.69 -0.24
C LYS A 198 -7.90 -28.08 -1.64
N VAL A 199 -7.19 -27.00 -1.83
CA VAL A 199 -7.05 -26.39 -3.17
C VAL A 199 -6.43 -27.38 -4.14
N ALA A 200 -7.10 -27.59 -5.28
CA ALA A 200 -6.63 -28.40 -6.41
C ALA A 200 -6.23 -27.54 -7.63
N GLY A 201 -6.71 -26.31 -7.71
CA GLY A 201 -6.38 -25.39 -8.78
C GLY A 201 -7.46 -24.36 -9.06
N LEU A 202 -7.33 -23.70 -10.23
CA LEU A 202 -8.27 -22.69 -10.72
C LEU A 202 -8.96 -23.17 -12.01
N GLN A 203 -10.27 -23.04 -12.08
CA GLN A 203 -10.97 -23.00 -13.36
C GLN A 203 -10.88 -21.58 -13.88
N CYS A 204 -10.33 -21.41 -15.07
CA CYS A 204 -10.05 -20.10 -15.68
C CYS A 204 -10.75 -19.94 -17.02
N VAL A 205 -10.89 -18.70 -17.48
CA VAL A 205 -11.36 -18.33 -18.81
C VAL A 205 -10.43 -17.27 -19.40
N HIS A 206 -10.21 -17.33 -20.71
CA HIS A 206 -9.47 -16.26 -21.40
C HIS A 206 -10.34 -15.00 -21.54
N MET A 207 -9.67 -13.86 -21.51
CA MET A 207 -10.30 -12.54 -21.57
C MET A 207 -9.89 -11.81 -22.84
N LYS A 208 -10.73 -10.90 -23.31
CA LYS A 208 -10.35 -9.84 -24.25
C LYS A 208 -10.63 -8.48 -23.63
N LEU A 209 -9.92 -7.46 -24.09
CA LEU A 209 -10.13 -6.10 -23.62
C LEU A 209 -11.19 -5.39 -24.46
N GLY A 210 -12.12 -4.76 -23.79
CA GLY A 210 -13.14 -3.88 -24.37
C GLY A 210 -12.82 -2.41 -24.12
N GLU A 211 -13.87 -1.57 -24.14
CA GLU A 211 -13.75 -0.14 -23.89
C GLU A 211 -13.25 0.17 -22.46
N PRO A 212 -12.61 1.32 -22.23
CA PRO A 212 -12.18 1.76 -20.91
C PRO A 212 -13.34 1.83 -19.91
N ASP A 213 -13.08 1.46 -18.65
CA ASP A 213 -14.00 1.64 -17.54
C ASP A 213 -13.81 3.05 -16.90
N ALA A 214 -14.55 3.33 -15.82
CA ALA A 214 -14.48 4.61 -15.12
C ALA A 214 -13.08 4.94 -14.53
N SER A 215 -12.18 3.96 -14.44
CA SER A 215 -10.77 4.15 -14.03
C SER A 215 -9.83 4.44 -15.21
N GLY A 216 -10.36 4.51 -16.45
CA GLY A 216 -9.58 4.67 -17.66
C GLY A 216 -8.92 3.38 -18.18
N ARG A 217 -9.05 2.25 -17.47
CA ARG A 217 -8.47 0.96 -17.87
C ARG A 217 -9.47 0.16 -18.71
N ARG A 218 -8.99 -0.54 -19.74
CA ARG A 218 -9.82 -1.35 -20.61
C ARG A 218 -10.53 -2.47 -19.82
N ARG A 219 -11.83 -2.62 -20.06
CA ARG A 219 -12.69 -3.59 -19.36
C ARG A 219 -12.39 -5.02 -19.82
N PRO A 220 -12.09 -5.96 -18.92
CA PRO A 220 -11.90 -7.36 -19.29
C PRO A 220 -13.26 -8.02 -19.58
N ILE A 221 -13.36 -8.69 -20.73
CA ILE A 221 -14.56 -9.38 -21.21
C ILE A 221 -14.22 -10.87 -21.42
N PRO A 222 -14.93 -11.82 -20.80
CA PRO A 222 -14.67 -13.25 -20.98
C PRO A 222 -14.91 -13.68 -22.43
N ILE A 223 -14.09 -14.62 -22.91
CA ILE A 223 -14.25 -15.28 -24.20
C ILE A 223 -14.97 -16.60 -23.96
N PRO A 224 -16.24 -16.78 -24.36
CA PRO A 224 -16.96 -18.02 -24.17
C PRO A 224 -16.28 -19.21 -24.87
N GLY A 225 -16.28 -20.37 -24.23
CA GLY A 225 -15.67 -21.58 -24.78
C GLY A 225 -14.16 -21.65 -24.68
N SER A 226 -13.54 -20.74 -23.91
CA SER A 226 -12.10 -20.70 -23.69
C SER A 226 -11.69 -21.15 -22.27
N GLU A 227 -12.59 -21.88 -21.62
CA GLU A 227 -12.38 -22.37 -20.25
C GLU A 227 -11.25 -23.41 -20.21
N PHE A 228 -10.41 -23.32 -19.19
CA PHE A 228 -9.35 -24.28 -18.95
C PHE A 228 -9.07 -24.43 -17.44
N PHE A 229 -8.38 -25.50 -17.09
CA PHE A 229 -7.98 -25.77 -15.73
C PHE A 229 -6.49 -25.50 -15.52
N ALA A 230 -6.16 -24.72 -14.49
CA ALA A 230 -4.80 -24.44 -14.05
C ALA A 230 -4.58 -25.12 -12.68
N PRO A 231 -3.80 -26.22 -12.62
CA PRO A 231 -3.54 -26.92 -11.36
C PRO A 231 -2.69 -26.05 -10.43
N ALA A 232 -3.03 -26.07 -9.13
CA ALA A 232 -2.28 -25.40 -8.09
C ALA A 232 -2.59 -26.02 -6.73
N ASN A 233 -1.62 -26.04 -5.82
CA ASN A 233 -1.81 -26.52 -4.45
C ASN A 233 -2.12 -25.35 -3.48
N THR A 234 -1.86 -24.13 -3.91
CA THR A 234 -2.15 -22.93 -3.15
C THR A 234 -2.71 -21.84 -4.08
N VAL A 235 -3.73 -21.15 -3.63
CA VAL A 235 -4.32 -19.99 -4.30
C VAL A 235 -4.26 -18.79 -3.37
N ILE A 236 -3.73 -17.68 -3.86
CA ILE A 236 -3.66 -16.43 -3.11
C ILE A 236 -4.44 -15.34 -3.85
N ALA A 237 -5.51 -14.83 -3.23
CA ALA A 237 -6.37 -13.79 -3.79
C ALA A 237 -5.83 -12.39 -3.45
N ALA A 238 -5.35 -11.67 -4.47
CA ALA A 238 -4.78 -10.33 -4.36
C ALA A 238 -5.51 -9.31 -5.26
N VAL A 239 -6.85 -9.28 -5.15
CA VAL A 239 -7.75 -8.54 -6.09
C VAL A 239 -8.14 -7.15 -5.60
N GLY A 240 -7.62 -6.69 -4.48
CA GLY A 240 -7.83 -5.36 -3.94
C GLY A 240 -8.05 -5.34 -2.43
N GLN A 241 -8.19 -4.14 -1.92
CA GLN A 241 -8.32 -3.84 -0.49
C GLN A 241 -9.48 -2.86 -0.27
N ALA A 242 -10.04 -2.88 0.93
CA ALA A 242 -11.08 -1.95 1.35
C ALA A 242 -10.86 -1.50 2.80
N PRO A 243 -11.33 -0.32 3.18
CA PRO A 243 -11.42 0.08 4.58
C PRO A 243 -12.27 -0.91 5.38
N ASP A 244 -11.90 -1.12 6.62
CA ASP A 244 -12.74 -1.83 7.58
C ASP A 244 -13.43 -0.80 8.48
N LEU A 245 -14.76 -0.76 8.41
CA LEU A 245 -15.60 0.11 9.24
C LEU A 245 -16.26 -0.63 10.39
N SER A 246 -15.89 -1.88 10.64
CA SER A 246 -16.50 -2.72 11.69
C SER A 246 -16.26 -2.19 13.12
N PHE A 247 -15.24 -1.34 13.29
CA PHE A 247 -14.96 -0.68 14.56
C PHE A 247 -15.98 0.41 14.93
N LEU A 248 -16.74 0.92 13.97
CA LEU A 248 -17.79 1.90 14.23
C LEU A 248 -19.02 1.18 14.79
N PRO A 249 -19.54 1.61 15.97
CA PRO A 249 -20.70 0.99 16.56
C PRO A 249 -21.95 1.16 15.69
N PRO A 250 -22.93 0.26 15.82
CA PRO A 250 -24.24 0.45 15.20
C PRO A 250 -24.85 1.80 15.64
N GLY A 251 -25.26 2.61 14.67
CA GLY A 251 -25.81 3.95 14.94
C GLY A 251 -24.77 5.05 15.13
N SER A 252 -23.48 4.79 14.84
CA SER A 252 -22.45 5.84 14.80
C SER A 252 -22.92 7.04 13.97
N ALA A 253 -22.67 8.25 14.48
CA ALA A 253 -23.02 9.49 13.79
C ALA A 253 -22.17 9.74 12.54
N LEU A 254 -21.07 8.99 12.34
CA LEU A 254 -20.18 9.15 11.20
C LEU A 254 -20.84 8.66 9.92
N GLU A 255 -20.99 9.53 8.95
CA GLU A 255 -21.62 9.23 7.66
C GLU A 255 -20.72 8.39 6.76
N ARG A 256 -21.36 7.47 6.00
CA ARG A 256 -20.70 6.61 5.02
C ARG A 256 -21.10 7.01 3.61
N THR A 257 -20.17 6.86 2.69
CA THR A 257 -20.44 6.98 1.25
C THR A 257 -21.21 5.76 0.75
N ARG A 258 -21.79 5.84 -0.45
CA ARG A 258 -22.40 4.69 -1.15
C ARG A 258 -21.43 3.51 -1.40
N TRP A 259 -20.14 3.73 -1.23
CA TRP A 259 -19.08 2.74 -1.41
C TRP A 259 -18.59 2.15 -0.08
N GLU A 260 -19.37 2.27 0.99
CA GLU A 260 -18.99 1.79 2.33
C GLU A 260 -17.63 2.34 2.80
N ARG A 261 -17.39 3.63 2.54
CA ARG A 261 -16.25 4.39 3.04
C ARG A 261 -16.72 5.53 3.91
N LEU A 262 -15.85 6.04 4.78
CA LEU A 262 -16.18 7.22 5.55
C LEU A 262 -16.33 8.46 4.64
N ALA A 263 -17.40 9.21 4.83
CA ALA A 263 -17.63 10.45 4.10
C ALA A 263 -16.81 11.59 4.73
N VAL A 264 -16.03 12.28 3.91
CA VAL A 264 -15.25 13.45 4.33
C VAL A 264 -15.35 14.56 3.30
N ASP A 265 -15.26 15.81 3.75
CA ASP A 265 -15.01 16.96 2.89
C ASP A 265 -13.59 16.87 2.32
N SER A 266 -13.46 16.80 1.00
CA SER A 266 -12.17 16.62 0.31
C SER A 266 -11.18 17.77 0.52
N ASN A 267 -11.69 18.99 0.85
CA ASN A 267 -10.86 20.16 1.07
C ASN A 267 -10.35 20.28 2.51
N ARG A 268 -11.12 19.77 3.47
CA ARG A 268 -10.85 19.92 4.91
C ARG A 268 -10.53 18.59 5.58
N LEU A 269 -10.74 17.48 4.92
CA LEU A 269 -10.67 16.11 5.48
C LEU A 269 -11.60 15.92 6.71
N ALA A 270 -12.54 16.84 6.93
CA ALA A 270 -13.49 16.80 8.02
C ALA A 270 -14.64 15.83 7.71
N THR A 271 -15.07 15.07 8.70
CA THR A 271 -16.31 14.29 8.64
C THR A 271 -17.52 15.21 8.93
N ASN A 272 -18.72 14.63 8.93
CA ASN A 272 -19.92 15.31 9.40
C ASN A 272 -19.93 15.56 10.91
N VAL A 273 -19.04 14.95 11.69
CA VAL A 273 -18.90 15.14 13.15
C VAL A 273 -17.81 16.18 13.43
N PRO A 274 -18.15 17.34 14.06
CA PRO A 274 -17.17 18.36 14.37
C PRO A 274 -15.98 17.82 15.18
N GLY A 275 -14.76 18.21 14.82
CA GLY A 275 -13.53 17.73 15.45
C GLY A 275 -13.08 16.34 15.03
N VAL A 276 -13.81 15.66 14.14
CA VAL A 276 -13.42 14.35 13.61
C VAL A 276 -13.03 14.45 12.14
N PHE A 277 -11.82 14.02 11.84
CA PHE A 277 -11.20 14.05 10.52
C PHE A 277 -10.82 12.64 10.08
N ALA A 278 -10.65 12.42 8.79
CA ALA A 278 -10.11 11.16 8.28
C ALA A 278 -9.32 11.35 6.99
N GLY A 279 -8.37 10.45 6.73
CA GLY A 279 -7.54 10.52 5.53
C GLY A 279 -6.78 9.25 5.19
N GLY A 280 -5.98 9.33 4.12
CA GLY A 280 -5.22 8.21 3.58
C GLY A 280 -6.10 7.13 2.97
N ASP A 281 -5.58 5.91 2.88
CA ASP A 281 -6.25 4.76 2.26
C ASP A 281 -7.61 4.44 2.88
N PHE A 282 -7.86 4.88 4.10
CA PHE A 282 -9.15 4.74 4.77
C PHE A 282 -10.29 5.49 4.05
N VAL A 283 -9.94 6.61 3.41
CA VAL A 283 -10.87 7.47 2.67
C VAL A 283 -10.76 7.28 1.16
N SER A 284 -9.53 7.39 0.62
CA SER A 284 -9.29 7.31 -0.83
C SER A 284 -9.31 5.89 -1.39
N GLY A 285 -9.07 4.90 -0.55
CA GLY A 285 -8.69 3.55 -0.94
C GLY A 285 -7.17 3.42 -1.09
N PRO A 286 -6.67 2.18 -1.35
CA PRO A 286 -5.25 1.91 -1.43
C PRO A 286 -4.53 2.78 -2.47
N GLY A 287 -3.41 3.37 -2.06
CA GLY A 287 -2.59 4.25 -2.88
C GLY A 287 -1.09 4.07 -2.59
N MET A 288 -0.29 5.03 -3.05
CA MET A 288 1.15 5.03 -2.77
C MET A 288 1.43 5.59 -1.37
N VAL A 289 2.57 5.17 -0.80
CA VAL A 289 3.00 5.63 0.54
C VAL A 289 3.11 7.15 0.62
N ILE A 290 3.62 7.79 -0.45
CA ILE A 290 3.76 9.25 -0.49
C ILE A 290 2.40 9.97 -0.45
N GLU A 291 1.35 9.38 -1.04
CA GLU A 291 -0.01 9.91 -0.98
C GLU A 291 -0.58 9.80 0.44
N ALA A 292 -0.28 8.69 1.13
CA ALA A 292 -0.65 8.50 2.52
C ALA A 292 0.04 9.52 3.45
N ILE A 293 1.34 9.79 3.25
CA ILE A 293 2.11 10.81 3.97
C ILE A 293 1.53 12.20 3.69
N ALA A 294 1.25 12.53 2.43
CA ALA A 294 0.65 13.80 2.04
C ALA A 294 -0.74 13.99 2.67
N ALA A 295 -1.56 12.94 2.72
CA ALA A 295 -2.86 12.97 3.39
C ALA A 295 -2.72 13.24 4.90
N GLY A 296 -1.72 12.66 5.56
CA GLY A 296 -1.41 12.93 6.97
C GLY A 296 -1.03 14.38 7.22
N ARG A 297 -0.15 14.94 6.39
CA ARG A 297 0.24 16.36 6.45
C ARG A 297 -0.98 17.30 6.26
N ARG A 298 -1.82 17.00 5.27
CA ARG A 298 -3.08 17.75 5.06
C ARG A 298 -4.00 17.64 6.26
N GLY A 299 -4.09 16.45 6.89
CA GLY A 299 -4.85 16.23 8.11
C GLY A 299 -4.37 17.10 9.27
N ALA A 300 -3.06 17.21 9.45
CA ALA A 300 -2.48 18.08 10.47
C ALA A 300 -2.86 19.56 10.26
N ILE A 301 -2.74 20.06 9.03
CA ILE A 301 -3.14 21.44 8.67
C ILE A 301 -4.64 21.65 8.88
N ALA A 302 -5.48 20.66 8.55
CA ALA A 302 -6.91 20.74 8.73
C ALA A 302 -7.30 20.83 10.22
N ILE A 303 -6.63 20.06 11.06
CA ILE A 303 -6.83 20.07 12.51
C ILE A 303 -6.34 21.40 13.11
N ASP A 304 -5.16 21.86 12.74
CA ASP A 304 -4.61 23.16 13.20
C ASP A 304 -5.60 24.31 12.91
N LYS A 305 -6.08 24.40 11.67
CA LYS A 305 -7.10 25.38 11.30
C LYS A 305 -8.39 25.28 12.13
N TYR A 306 -8.86 24.06 12.33
CA TYR A 306 -10.06 23.82 13.13
C TYR A 306 -9.87 24.28 14.58
N LEU A 307 -8.76 23.97 15.22
CA LEU A 307 -8.45 24.36 16.60
C LEU A 307 -8.27 25.88 16.74
N GLN A 308 -7.84 26.55 15.68
CA GLN A 308 -7.75 28.02 15.60
C GLN A 308 -9.08 28.69 15.24
N GLY A 309 -10.15 27.93 14.99
CA GLY A 309 -11.44 28.46 14.53
C GLY A 309 -11.46 28.91 13.06
N ASP A 310 -10.44 28.56 12.29
CA ASP A 310 -10.37 28.84 10.85
C ASP A 310 -11.09 27.73 10.06
N THR A 311 -12.15 28.10 9.37
CA THR A 311 -12.94 27.19 8.51
C THR A 311 -12.56 27.24 7.06
N SER A 312 -11.47 27.92 6.70
CA SER A 312 -11.00 28.02 5.33
C SER A 312 -10.50 26.68 4.77
N ARG A 313 -10.43 26.59 3.44
CA ARG A 313 -9.90 25.42 2.75
C ARG A 313 -8.44 25.17 3.13
N VAL A 314 -8.06 23.89 3.24
CA VAL A 314 -6.65 23.50 3.37
C VAL A 314 -5.96 23.75 2.02
N GLU A 315 -5.16 24.78 1.97
CA GLU A 315 -4.31 25.03 0.82
C GLU A 315 -3.01 24.24 1.02
N MET A 316 -2.72 23.36 0.07
CA MET A 316 -1.37 22.83 -0.06
C MET A 316 -0.50 24.01 -0.54
N TYR A 317 0.60 24.25 0.14
CA TYR A 317 1.60 25.17 -0.42
C TYR A 317 1.97 24.66 -1.82
N ASP A 318 1.56 25.36 -2.84
CA ASP A 318 2.24 25.31 -4.12
C ASP A 318 3.65 25.81 -3.83
N LEU A 319 4.57 24.87 -3.68
CA LEU A 319 5.99 25.16 -3.77
C LEU A 319 6.18 25.65 -5.21
N LYS A 320 5.91 26.95 -5.44
CA LYS A 320 6.37 27.56 -6.68
C LYS A 320 7.88 27.45 -6.61
N PRO A 321 8.50 26.69 -7.53
CA PRO A 321 9.94 26.66 -7.57
C PRO A 321 10.42 28.10 -7.66
N SER A 322 11.35 28.49 -6.79
CA SER A 322 12.04 29.76 -6.95
C SER A 322 12.83 29.62 -8.24
N VAL A 323 12.35 30.28 -9.28
CA VAL A 323 13.05 30.33 -10.57
C VAL A 323 14.36 31.09 -10.32
N ILE A 324 15.47 30.34 -10.23
CA ILE A 324 16.78 30.94 -10.39
C ILE A 324 16.93 31.13 -11.90
N GLU A 325 16.75 32.35 -12.37
CA GLU A 325 17.05 32.72 -13.75
C GLU A 325 18.57 32.80 -13.93
N GLU A 326 19.25 31.67 -13.86
CA GLU A 326 20.58 31.52 -14.43
C GLU A 326 20.36 31.09 -15.89
N GLU A 327 20.57 32.02 -16.81
CA GLU A 327 20.64 31.71 -18.24
C GLU A 327 21.87 30.80 -18.47
N VAL A 328 21.63 29.52 -18.61
CA VAL A 328 22.65 28.56 -19.10
C VAL A 328 22.92 28.92 -20.56
N THR A 329 24.17 29.27 -20.87
CA THR A 329 24.52 29.62 -22.23
C THR A 329 24.55 28.39 -23.12
N ARG A 330 24.22 28.52 -24.41
CA ARG A 330 24.29 27.41 -25.39
C ARG A 330 25.66 26.73 -25.43
N GLU A 331 26.73 27.48 -25.18
CA GLU A 331 28.10 26.96 -25.14
C GLU A 331 28.35 26.06 -23.92
N GLU A 332 27.67 26.32 -22.79
CA GLU A 332 27.71 25.44 -21.60
C GLU A 332 26.90 24.16 -21.82
N GLU A 333 25.72 24.25 -22.45
CA GLU A 333 24.94 23.07 -22.82
C GLU A 333 25.69 22.13 -23.79
N GLU A 334 26.37 22.66 -24.80
CA GLU A 334 27.13 21.88 -25.77
C GLU A 334 28.39 21.25 -25.19
N SER A 335 28.87 21.73 -24.05
CA SER A 335 30.05 21.18 -23.35
C SER A 335 29.73 20.04 -22.40
N TRP A 336 28.46 19.77 -22.15
CA TRP A 336 28.04 18.73 -21.19
C TRP A 336 28.13 17.33 -21.82
N GLU A 337 29.00 16.51 -21.27
CA GLU A 337 28.99 15.07 -21.57
C GLU A 337 27.75 14.43 -20.90
N PRO A 338 26.99 13.59 -21.62
CA PRO A 338 25.86 12.86 -21.05
C PRO A 338 26.32 12.00 -19.87
N GLN A 339 25.81 12.29 -18.68
CA GLN A 339 26.06 11.48 -17.49
C GLN A 339 24.90 10.52 -17.29
N PHE A 340 25.16 9.23 -17.40
CA PHE A 340 24.16 8.20 -17.16
C PHE A 340 23.94 8.00 -15.66
N ARG A 341 22.68 7.68 -15.32
CA ARG A 341 22.30 7.32 -13.95
C ARG A 341 23.08 6.07 -13.54
N PRO A 342 23.76 6.05 -12.36
CA PRO A 342 24.38 4.83 -11.85
C PRO A 342 23.33 3.73 -11.64
N GLU A 343 23.67 2.52 -12.01
CA GLU A 343 22.82 1.37 -11.74
C GLU A 343 22.76 1.10 -10.23
N THR A 344 21.54 0.94 -9.72
CA THR A 344 21.31 0.50 -8.35
C THR A 344 21.86 -0.92 -8.19
N PRO A 345 22.70 -1.19 -7.18
CA PRO A 345 23.18 -2.54 -6.93
C PRO A 345 22.06 -3.40 -6.34
N TYR A 346 21.97 -4.62 -6.82
CA TYR A 346 20.99 -5.61 -6.34
C TYR A 346 21.68 -6.85 -5.77
N LEU A 347 21.03 -7.47 -4.79
CA LEU A 347 21.44 -8.80 -4.31
C LEU A 347 21.44 -9.81 -5.47
N PRO A 348 22.47 -10.66 -5.62
CA PRO A 348 22.49 -11.67 -6.67
C PRO A 348 21.25 -12.56 -6.69
N LEU A 349 20.74 -12.91 -7.87
CA LEU A 349 19.48 -13.63 -8.03
C LEU A 349 19.43 -14.93 -7.22
N GLN A 350 20.52 -15.66 -7.17
CA GLN A 350 20.66 -16.92 -6.42
C GLN A 350 20.48 -16.75 -4.90
N GLU A 351 20.74 -15.54 -4.38
CA GLU A 351 20.58 -15.23 -2.97
C GLU A 351 19.18 -14.65 -2.63
N ARG A 352 18.43 -14.20 -3.65
CA ARG A 352 17.11 -13.56 -3.44
C ARG A 352 16.04 -14.57 -3.06
N THR A 353 15.94 -15.67 -3.80
CA THR A 353 14.83 -16.64 -3.68
C THR A 353 14.89 -17.49 -2.43
N GLY A 354 16.03 -17.57 -1.76
CA GLY A 354 16.22 -18.33 -0.52
C GLY A 354 16.23 -17.49 0.76
N SER A 355 15.98 -16.17 0.68
CA SER A 355 16.07 -15.31 1.85
C SER A 355 15.11 -14.12 1.77
N PHE A 356 14.83 -13.52 2.94
CA PHE A 356 14.06 -12.28 3.06
C PHE A 356 14.97 -11.05 3.20
N LYS A 357 16.27 -11.18 2.88
CA LYS A 357 17.20 -10.04 2.89
C LYS A 357 16.77 -8.98 1.89
N GLU A 358 17.06 -7.72 2.20
CA GLU A 358 16.86 -6.59 1.30
C GLU A 358 17.53 -6.85 -0.07
N ILE A 359 16.80 -6.61 -1.14
CA ILE A 359 17.22 -6.91 -2.51
C ILE A 359 17.91 -5.72 -3.15
N GLU A 360 17.32 -4.54 -2.99
CA GLU A 360 17.85 -3.30 -3.51
C GLU A 360 18.87 -2.74 -2.52
N LEU A 361 20.14 -2.77 -2.91
CA LEU A 361 21.23 -2.38 -2.03
C LEU A 361 21.55 -0.89 -2.19
N SER A 362 22.13 -0.30 -1.16
CA SER A 362 22.53 1.10 -1.18
C SER A 362 23.70 1.34 -2.15
N PHE A 363 23.78 2.53 -2.71
CA PHE A 363 24.98 2.98 -3.42
C PHE A 363 26.19 3.02 -2.48
N SER A 364 27.38 2.76 -3.04
CA SER A 364 28.61 3.16 -2.37
C SER A 364 28.65 4.70 -2.23
N GLU A 365 29.43 5.21 -1.28
CA GLU A 365 29.61 6.66 -1.11
C GLU A 365 30.05 7.34 -2.43
N GLU A 366 30.94 6.70 -3.17
CA GLU A 366 31.43 7.18 -4.47
C GLU A 366 30.30 7.31 -5.49
N LYS A 367 29.48 6.24 -5.66
CA LYS A 367 28.32 6.24 -6.56
C LYS A 367 27.26 7.27 -6.11
N ALA A 368 27.01 7.36 -4.81
CA ALA A 368 26.07 8.35 -4.28
C ALA A 368 26.53 9.79 -4.57
N ARG A 369 27.82 10.08 -4.39
CA ARG A 369 28.40 11.38 -4.74
C ARG A 369 28.37 11.65 -6.25
N GLN A 370 28.56 10.63 -7.09
CA GLN A 370 28.44 10.75 -8.53
C GLN A 370 27.01 11.09 -8.93
N GLU A 371 26.01 10.39 -8.40
CA GLU A 371 24.60 10.67 -8.68
C GLU A 371 24.18 12.06 -8.19
N ALA A 372 24.66 12.47 -7.02
CA ALA A 372 24.37 13.82 -6.49
C ALA A 372 24.92 14.93 -7.39
N LYS A 373 26.06 14.73 -8.07
CA LYS A 373 26.63 15.69 -9.03
C LYS A 373 25.81 15.79 -10.31
N ARG A 374 25.02 14.77 -10.64
CA ARG A 374 24.16 14.72 -11.82
C ARG A 374 22.82 15.47 -11.62
N CYS A 375 22.57 15.99 -10.43
CA CYS A 375 21.33 16.70 -10.13
C CYS A 375 21.22 18.00 -10.92
N LEU A 376 20.27 18.04 -11.86
CA LEU A 376 19.99 19.18 -12.72
C LEU A 376 19.06 20.21 -12.08
N ARG A 377 18.72 20.07 -10.80
CA ARG A 377 17.76 20.94 -10.12
C ARG A 377 16.42 21.03 -10.86
N CYS A 378 15.89 19.89 -11.31
CA CYS A 378 14.59 19.83 -11.99
C CYS A 378 13.41 20.25 -11.10
N ASP A 379 13.62 20.46 -9.80
CA ASP A 379 12.72 21.18 -8.89
C ASP A 379 12.52 22.65 -9.31
N LEU A 380 13.40 23.19 -10.14
CA LEU A 380 13.38 24.57 -10.65
C LEU A 380 12.83 24.68 -12.07
N GLU A 381 12.68 23.57 -12.79
CA GLU A 381 12.06 23.55 -14.12
C GLU A 381 10.54 23.67 -14.02
N LYS A 382 9.94 24.44 -14.93
CA LYS A 382 8.48 24.70 -14.99
C LYS A 382 7.73 23.60 -15.71
#